data_08929b7eecc98c0ed657b59dc37c02c3
#
_entry.id   08929b7eecc98c0ed657b59dc37c02c3
#
_cell.length_a   1.000
_cell.length_b   1.000
_cell.length_c   1.000
_cell.angle_alpha   90.00
_cell.angle_beta   90.00
_cell.angle_gamma   90.00
#
_symmetry.space_group_name_H-M   'P 1'
#
loop_
_entity.id
_entity.type
_entity.pdbx_description
1 polymer ?
#
loop_
_entity_poly.entity_id
_entity_poly.type
_entity_poly.pdbx_seq_one_letter_code
_entity_poly.pdbx_strand_id
1 'polypeptide(L)'
;MNSGPDIAIEPAILHAALARLKTFFEALDPASVARLREVYADDAYFKDPFNEVRGLAQVERIFGHMFVQVKDPRFVVHEIVAQGSQAFITWDFVFELHRFSRGQQVVRGASHLRINAAGKVSYHRDYWDLAEELYEKLPVLGGFMRFLKRRAAQ
;
A
#
# COMPACT_ATOMS: atom_id res chain seq x y z
N MET A 1 9.10 -4.67 17.28
CA MET A 1 9.21 -5.55 16.09
C MET A 1 8.88 -6.96 16.51
N ASN A 2 7.69 -7.42 16.24
CA ASN A 2 7.31 -8.78 16.57
C ASN A 2 7.55 -9.66 15.34
N SER A 3 8.76 -10.17 15.21
CA SER A 3 9.10 -11.20 14.24
C SER A 3 8.53 -12.51 14.79
N GLY A 4 7.25 -12.78 14.54
CA GLY A 4 6.74 -14.13 14.67
C GLY A 4 7.58 -15.05 13.79
N PRO A 5 7.69 -16.36 14.13
CA PRO A 5 8.49 -17.30 13.36
C PRO A 5 8.07 -17.26 11.89
N ASP A 6 9.06 -17.22 11.02
CA ASP A 6 8.85 -17.27 9.57
C ASP A 6 8.37 -18.71 9.27
N ILE A 7 7.05 -18.89 9.32
CA ILE A 7 6.44 -20.18 9.01
C ILE A 7 6.55 -20.35 7.50
N ALA A 8 7.43 -21.25 7.08
CA ALA A 8 7.56 -21.60 5.68
C ALA A 8 6.19 -22.06 5.14
N ILE A 9 5.69 -21.39 4.13
CA ILE A 9 4.48 -21.78 3.42
C ILE A 9 4.86 -22.45 2.10
N GLU A 10 3.97 -23.29 1.60
CA GLU A 10 4.16 -23.92 0.28
C GLU A 10 4.32 -22.83 -0.80
N PRO A 11 5.35 -22.91 -1.66
CA PRO A 11 5.56 -21.91 -2.72
C PRO A 11 4.35 -21.67 -3.62
N ALA A 12 3.57 -22.74 -3.88
CA ALA A 12 2.34 -22.64 -4.66
C ALA A 12 1.27 -21.77 -3.97
N ILE A 13 1.15 -21.86 -2.63
CA ILE A 13 0.24 -21.01 -1.84
C ILE A 13 0.69 -19.56 -1.93
N LEU A 14 1.99 -19.30 -1.76
CA LEU A 14 2.56 -17.94 -1.87
C LEU A 14 2.27 -17.33 -3.24
N HIS A 15 2.60 -18.03 -4.33
CA HIS A 15 2.39 -17.54 -5.69
C HIS A 15 0.91 -17.27 -5.98
N ALA A 16 0.02 -18.19 -5.59
CA ALA A 16 -1.42 -18.02 -5.77
C ALA A 16 -1.97 -16.82 -4.96
N ALA A 17 -1.49 -16.64 -3.73
CA ALA A 17 -1.88 -15.52 -2.88
C ALA A 17 -1.44 -14.17 -3.47
N LEU A 18 -0.21 -14.07 -3.96
CA LEU A 18 0.33 -12.86 -4.57
C LEU A 18 -0.34 -12.52 -5.90
N ALA A 19 -0.63 -13.52 -6.74
CA ALA A 19 -1.38 -13.32 -7.98
C ALA A 19 -2.80 -12.80 -7.70
N ARG A 20 -3.50 -13.38 -6.73
CA ARG A 20 -4.82 -12.93 -6.28
C ARG A 20 -4.78 -11.51 -5.71
N LEU A 21 -3.78 -11.21 -4.88
CA LEU A 21 -3.58 -9.88 -4.31
C LEU A 21 -3.38 -8.81 -5.39
N LYS A 22 -2.48 -9.08 -6.36
CA LYS A 22 -2.25 -8.19 -7.50
C LYS A 22 -3.55 -7.89 -8.24
N THR A 23 -4.27 -8.92 -8.65
CA THR A 23 -5.54 -8.78 -9.36
C THR A 23 -6.56 -7.99 -8.54
N PHE A 24 -6.65 -8.26 -7.23
CA PHE A 24 -7.57 -7.58 -6.33
C PHE A 24 -7.25 -6.08 -6.23
N PHE A 25 -5.98 -5.70 -6.03
CA PHE A 25 -5.59 -4.30 -5.90
C PHE A 25 -5.72 -3.52 -7.21
N GLU A 26 -5.41 -4.13 -8.35
CA GLU A 26 -5.56 -3.47 -9.66
C GLU A 26 -7.03 -3.30 -10.07
N ALA A 27 -7.94 -4.10 -9.50
CA ALA A 27 -9.39 -3.99 -9.69
C ALA A 27 -10.12 -3.34 -8.50
N LEU A 28 -9.38 -2.74 -7.55
CA LEU A 28 -9.96 -2.19 -6.32
C LEU A 28 -10.90 -1.02 -6.62
N ASP A 29 -12.13 -1.12 -6.10
CA ASP A 29 -13.18 -0.12 -6.18
C ASP A 29 -13.90 0.01 -4.82
N PRO A 30 -14.80 0.99 -4.62
CA PRO A 30 -15.53 1.14 -3.36
C PRO A 30 -16.33 -0.11 -2.95
N ALA A 31 -16.88 -0.87 -3.90
CA ALA A 31 -17.65 -2.07 -3.60
C ALA A 31 -16.76 -3.23 -3.17
N SER A 32 -15.53 -3.31 -3.69
CA SER A 32 -14.60 -4.38 -3.35
C SER A 32 -13.93 -4.22 -1.98
N VAL A 33 -14.04 -3.05 -1.32
CA VAL A 33 -13.50 -2.85 0.04
C VAL A 33 -14.05 -3.88 1.03
N ALA A 34 -15.34 -4.18 0.99
CA ALA A 34 -15.96 -5.21 1.83
C ALA A 34 -15.45 -6.64 1.53
N ARG A 35 -14.75 -6.85 0.41
CA ARG A 35 -14.16 -8.11 -0.02
C ARG A 35 -12.67 -8.23 0.31
N LEU A 36 -12.08 -7.27 1.04
CA LEU A 36 -10.69 -7.33 1.49
C LEU A 36 -10.38 -8.61 2.28
N ARG A 37 -11.38 -9.22 2.92
CA ARG A 37 -11.30 -10.55 3.54
C ARG A 37 -10.90 -11.68 2.60
N GLU A 38 -11.02 -11.48 1.30
CA GLU A 38 -10.56 -12.47 0.31
C GLU A 38 -9.03 -12.51 0.23
N VAL A 39 -8.34 -11.43 0.59
CA VAL A 39 -6.90 -11.29 0.50
C VAL A 39 -6.20 -11.04 1.85
N TYR A 40 -6.89 -10.46 2.85
CA TYR A 40 -6.34 -10.21 4.18
C TYR A 40 -6.83 -11.22 5.22
N ALA A 41 -5.96 -11.50 6.21
CA ALA A 41 -6.33 -12.23 7.43
C ALA A 41 -7.17 -11.33 8.35
N ASP A 42 -7.99 -11.94 9.22
CA ASP A 42 -8.86 -11.21 10.15
C ASP A 42 -8.07 -10.36 11.16
N ASP A 43 -6.85 -10.79 11.52
CA ASP A 43 -5.95 -10.14 12.45
C ASP A 43 -4.79 -9.39 11.76
N ALA A 44 -4.93 -9.09 10.47
CA ALA A 44 -3.89 -8.46 9.67
C ALA A 44 -3.37 -7.16 10.30
N TYR A 45 -2.04 -7.02 10.31
CA TYR A 45 -1.37 -5.77 10.64
C TYR A 45 -1.16 -4.95 9.37
N PHE A 46 -1.50 -3.66 9.42
CA PHE A 46 -1.30 -2.72 8.33
C PHE A 46 -0.62 -1.45 8.84
N LYS A 47 0.37 -0.98 8.09
CA LYS A 47 1.04 0.29 8.34
C LYS A 47 1.34 1.02 7.04
N ASP A 48 1.04 2.31 7.02
CA ASP A 48 1.48 3.27 6.02
C ASP A 48 2.08 4.53 6.70
N PRO A 49 2.50 5.58 6.00
CA PRO A 49 3.01 6.79 6.63
C PRO A 49 2.03 7.52 7.57
N PHE A 50 0.73 7.27 7.45
CA PHE A 50 -0.32 7.96 8.23
C PHE A 50 -0.99 7.06 9.26
N ASN A 51 -1.00 5.74 9.03
CA ASN A 51 -1.80 4.79 9.79
C ASN A 51 -0.95 3.63 10.30
N GLU A 52 -1.31 3.12 11.47
CA GLU A 52 -0.81 1.87 12.02
C GLU A 52 -1.95 1.18 12.75
N VAL A 53 -2.43 0.07 12.22
CA VAL A 53 -3.63 -0.62 12.70
C VAL A 53 -3.47 -2.13 12.71
N ARG A 54 -4.35 -2.80 13.44
CA ARG A 54 -4.49 -4.26 13.46
C ARG A 54 -5.95 -4.63 13.35
N GLY A 55 -6.22 -5.66 12.54
CA GLY A 55 -7.55 -6.21 12.28
C GLY A 55 -8.16 -5.76 10.96
N LEU A 56 -8.81 -6.69 10.28
CA LEU A 56 -9.40 -6.50 8.95
C LEU A 56 -10.35 -5.29 8.89
N ALA A 57 -11.21 -5.12 9.89
CA ALA A 57 -12.15 -4.00 9.92
C ALA A 57 -11.46 -2.62 9.90
N GLN A 58 -10.27 -2.51 10.50
CA GLN A 58 -9.47 -1.28 10.46
C GLN A 58 -8.85 -1.07 9.08
N VAL A 59 -8.38 -2.14 8.45
CA VAL A 59 -7.85 -2.10 7.08
C VAL A 59 -8.95 -1.68 6.09
N GLU A 60 -10.14 -2.28 6.19
CA GLU A 60 -11.32 -1.90 5.39
C GLU A 60 -11.66 -0.42 5.55
N ARG A 61 -11.59 0.13 6.77
CA ARG A 61 -11.82 1.55 7.04
C ARG A 61 -10.80 2.45 6.33
N ILE A 62 -9.52 2.09 6.34
CA ILE A 62 -8.46 2.87 5.66
C ILE A 62 -8.70 2.90 4.16
N PHE A 63 -8.95 1.76 3.52
CA PHE A 63 -9.23 1.71 2.09
C PHE A 63 -10.54 2.39 1.72
N GLY A 64 -11.59 2.26 2.54
CA GLY A 64 -12.85 2.99 2.36
C GLY A 64 -12.65 4.51 2.42
N HIS A 65 -11.84 4.99 3.36
CA HIS A 65 -11.52 6.42 3.50
C HIS A 65 -10.74 6.96 2.29
N MET A 66 -9.85 6.17 1.71
CA MET A 66 -9.11 6.54 0.50
C MET A 66 -10.05 6.94 -0.65
N PHE A 67 -11.13 6.18 -0.88
CA PHE A 67 -12.12 6.49 -1.92
C PHE A 67 -12.92 7.76 -1.66
N VAL A 68 -12.97 8.24 -0.42
CA VAL A 68 -13.59 9.52 -0.06
C VAL A 68 -12.62 10.69 -0.23
N GLN A 69 -11.33 10.45 0.05
CA GLN A 69 -10.30 11.51 0.07
C GLN A 69 -9.80 11.90 -1.32
N VAL A 70 -9.76 10.95 -2.26
CA VAL A 70 -9.23 11.17 -3.60
C VAL A 70 -10.22 10.70 -4.66
N LYS A 71 -10.07 11.23 -5.87
CA LYS A 71 -10.91 10.89 -7.02
C LYS A 71 -10.19 9.90 -7.92
N ASP A 72 -10.94 8.91 -8.41
CA ASP A 72 -10.49 7.88 -9.35
C ASP A 72 -9.18 7.16 -8.92
N PRO A 73 -9.07 6.71 -7.65
CA PRO A 73 -7.87 6.02 -7.19
C PRO A 73 -7.73 4.65 -7.85
N ARG A 74 -6.52 4.33 -8.28
CA ARG A 74 -6.17 3.02 -8.83
C ARG A 74 -4.73 2.66 -8.50
N PHE A 75 -4.48 1.36 -8.34
CA PHE A 75 -3.14 0.80 -8.17
C PHE A 75 -2.67 0.15 -9.47
N VAL A 76 -1.39 0.32 -9.77
CA VAL A 76 -0.68 -0.42 -10.81
C VAL A 76 0.47 -1.15 -10.12
N VAL A 77 0.43 -2.47 -10.08
CA VAL A 77 1.46 -3.31 -9.46
C VAL A 77 2.51 -3.68 -10.50
N HIS A 78 3.76 -3.36 -10.22
CA HIS A 78 4.89 -3.61 -11.12
C HIS A 78 5.61 -4.91 -10.75
N GLU A 79 6.62 -4.84 -9.88
CA GLU A 79 7.47 -5.98 -9.55
C GLU A 79 7.00 -6.66 -8.27
N ILE A 80 7.12 -7.98 -8.25
CA ILE A 80 6.90 -8.81 -7.07
C ILE A 80 8.13 -9.66 -6.84
N VAL A 81 8.78 -9.48 -5.69
CA VAL A 81 9.90 -10.31 -5.23
C VAL A 81 9.48 -11.05 -3.98
N ALA A 82 9.54 -12.37 -3.99
CA ALA A 82 9.05 -13.20 -2.91
C ALA A 82 10.08 -14.23 -2.45
N GLN A 83 10.12 -14.45 -1.14
CA GLN A 83 10.98 -15.46 -0.50
C GLN A 83 10.32 -15.96 0.79
N GLY A 84 10.25 -17.28 0.96
CA GLY A 84 9.62 -17.90 2.14
C GLY A 84 8.14 -17.58 2.23
N SER A 85 7.73 -16.86 3.27
CA SER A 85 6.36 -16.37 3.45
C SER A 85 6.22 -14.88 3.17
N GLN A 86 7.27 -14.24 2.69
CA GLN A 86 7.35 -12.79 2.54
C GLN A 86 7.41 -12.37 1.07
N ALA A 87 6.91 -11.17 0.80
CA ALA A 87 7.04 -10.54 -0.51
C ALA A 87 7.25 -9.03 -0.38
N PHE A 88 7.98 -8.48 -1.35
CA PHE A 88 8.03 -7.04 -1.62
C PHE A 88 7.39 -6.80 -2.98
N ILE A 89 6.49 -5.84 -3.02
CA ILE A 89 5.84 -5.41 -4.26
C ILE A 89 6.10 -3.92 -4.49
N THR A 90 6.32 -3.52 -5.73
CA THR A 90 6.39 -2.12 -6.12
C THR A 90 5.11 -1.73 -6.86
N TRP A 91 4.67 -0.49 -6.67
CA TRP A 91 3.40 -0.03 -7.23
C TRP A 91 3.39 1.47 -7.48
N ASP A 92 2.53 1.88 -8.40
CA ASP A 92 2.06 3.25 -8.55
C ASP A 92 0.63 3.36 -8.02
N PHE A 93 0.39 4.33 -7.17
CA PHE A 93 -0.94 4.76 -6.77
C PHE A 93 -1.30 6.03 -7.53
N VAL A 94 -2.29 5.92 -8.39
CA VAL A 94 -2.68 6.96 -9.33
C VAL A 94 -4.06 7.48 -8.95
N PHE A 95 -4.20 8.80 -8.79
CA PHE A 95 -5.44 9.44 -8.37
C PHE A 95 -5.52 10.90 -8.81
N GLU A 96 -6.67 11.54 -8.60
CA GLU A 96 -6.86 12.98 -8.72
C GLU A 96 -7.24 13.59 -7.36
N LEU A 97 -6.82 14.83 -7.10
CA LEU A 97 -7.24 15.59 -5.91
C LEU A 97 -8.52 16.40 -6.22
N HIS A 98 -9.45 16.44 -5.25
CA HIS A 98 -10.70 17.16 -5.43
C HIS A 98 -10.55 18.67 -5.65
N ARG A 99 -9.50 19.34 -5.12
CA ARG A 99 -9.42 20.81 -5.05
C ARG A 99 -8.12 21.47 -5.49
N PHE A 100 -6.98 20.83 -5.52
CA PHE A 100 -5.68 21.54 -5.58
C PHE A 100 -4.75 21.09 -6.70
N SER A 101 -5.11 20.14 -7.51
CA SER A 101 -4.26 19.71 -8.62
C SER A 101 -5.00 19.78 -9.95
N ARG A 102 -4.27 20.23 -10.97
CA ARG A 102 -4.72 20.08 -12.34
C ARG A 102 -4.17 18.75 -12.86
N GLY A 103 -5.01 17.72 -12.83
CA GLY A 103 -4.70 16.44 -13.42
C GLY A 103 -4.29 15.33 -12.43
N GLN A 104 -3.85 14.23 -13.00
CA GLN A 104 -3.55 12.99 -12.33
C GLN A 104 -2.28 13.09 -11.48
N GLN A 105 -2.34 12.57 -10.26
CA GLN A 105 -1.21 12.43 -9.36
C GLN A 105 -0.75 10.98 -9.34
N VAL A 106 0.54 10.77 -9.13
CA VAL A 106 1.14 9.44 -8.99
C VAL A 106 2.01 9.42 -7.74
N VAL A 107 1.75 8.48 -6.85
CA VAL A 107 2.60 8.14 -5.70
C VAL A 107 3.26 6.80 -5.99
N ARG A 108 4.57 6.75 -5.92
CA ARG A 108 5.36 5.52 -6.11
C ARG A 108 5.72 4.94 -4.77
N GLY A 109 5.50 3.65 -4.61
CA GLY A 109 5.79 2.99 -3.36
C GLY A 109 6.14 1.53 -3.51
N ALA A 110 6.45 0.94 -2.35
CA ALA A 110 6.65 -0.49 -2.21
C ALA A 110 5.96 -0.97 -0.93
N SER A 111 5.47 -2.20 -0.94
CA SER A 111 4.91 -2.84 0.25
C SER A 111 5.71 -4.07 0.64
N HIS A 112 5.97 -4.21 1.94
CA HIS A 112 6.41 -5.45 2.54
C HIS A 112 5.19 -6.23 3.02
N LEU A 113 5.05 -7.45 2.55
CA LEU A 113 3.94 -8.34 2.87
C LEU A 113 4.42 -9.62 3.55
N ARG A 114 3.59 -10.18 4.45
CA ARG A 114 3.72 -11.57 4.90
C ARG A 114 2.41 -12.30 4.64
N ILE A 115 2.54 -13.48 4.08
CA ILE A 115 1.41 -14.34 3.74
C ILE A 115 1.37 -15.49 4.74
N ASN A 116 0.22 -15.75 5.34
CA ASN A 116 0.03 -16.85 6.27
C ASN A 116 -0.26 -18.18 5.54
N ALA A 117 -0.35 -19.29 6.28
CA ALA A 117 -0.60 -20.61 5.74
C ALA A 117 -1.95 -20.73 4.98
N ALA A 118 -2.91 -19.87 5.27
CA ALA A 118 -4.18 -19.80 4.55
C ALA A 118 -4.11 -18.96 3.25
N GLY A 119 -2.91 -18.48 2.87
CA GLY A 119 -2.72 -17.63 1.69
C GLY A 119 -3.31 -16.22 1.85
N LYS A 120 -3.37 -15.71 3.07
CA LYS A 120 -3.87 -14.36 3.39
C LYS A 120 -2.73 -13.46 3.85
N VAL A 121 -2.84 -12.17 3.53
CA VAL A 121 -1.92 -11.14 4.06
C VAL A 121 -2.15 -11.00 5.56
N SER A 122 -1.14 -11.33 6.36
CA SER A 122 -1.14 -11.14 7.81
C SER A 122 -0.37 -9.90 8.25
N TYR A 123 0.52 -9.42 7.40
CA TYR A 123 1.32 -8.21 7.60
C TYR A 123 1.43 -7.45 6.29
N HIS A 124 1.19 -6.13 6.34
CA HIS A 124 1.32 -5.21 5.23
C HIS A 124 1.94 -3.91 5.73
N ARG A 125 3.07 -3.53 5.18
CA ARG A 125 3.67 -2.23 5.46
C ARG A 125 4.06 -1.54 4.17
N ASP A 126 3.53 -0.33 3.97
CA ASP A 126 3.86 0.53 2.85
C ASP A 126 5.07 1.41 3.15
N TYR A 127 5.92 1.54 2.16
CA TYR A 127 7.09 2.41 2.15
C TYR A 127 6.99 3.33 0.94
N TRP A 128 6.79 4.60 1.18
CA TRP A 128 6.86 5.62 0.16
C TRP A 128 7.27 6.96 0.78
N ASP A 129 7.93 7.80 -0.02
CA ASP A 129 8.44 9.09 0.45
C ASP A 129 7.31 10.13 0.45
N LEU A 130 6.75 10.38 1.63
CA LEU A 130 5.70 11.35 1.84
C LEU A 130 6.12 12.77 1.40
N ALA A 131 7.39 13.13 1.60
CA ALA A 131 7.91 14.44 1.23
C ALA A 131 7.99 14.59 -0.29
N GLU A 132 8.57 13.60 -0.99
CA GLU A 132 8.71 13.61 -2.45
C GLU A 132 7.36 13.44 -3.15
N GLU A 133 6.61 12.45 -2.73
CA GLU A 133 5.42 12.02 -3.46
C GLU A 133 4.17 12.88 -3.18
N LEU A 134 4.13 13.56 -2.04
CA LEU A 134 2.98 14.39 -1.68
C LEU A 134 3.36 15.86 -1.42
N TYR A 135 4.25 16.12 -0.47
CA TYR A 135 4.49 17.49 0.00
C TYR A 135 5.22 18.36 -1.04
N GLU A 136 6.13 17.80 -1.83
CA GLU A 136 6.80 18.54 -2.90
C GLU A 136 5.84 18.98 -4.03
N LYS A 137 4.70 18.32 -4.16
CA LYS A 137 3.67 18.64 -5.16
C LYS A 137 2.73 19.77 -4.73
N LEU A 138 2.74 20.15 -3.44
CA LEU A 138 1.97 21.28 -2.93
C LEU A 138 2.73 22.59 -3.18
N PRO A 139 2.05 23.68 -3.63
CA PRO A 139 2.72 24.89 -4.11
C PRO A 139 3.68 25.55 -3.12
N VAL A 140 3.28 25.69 -1.87
CA VAL A 140 4.06 26.37 -0.81
C VAL A 140 4.95 25.38 -0.07
N LEU A 141 4.37 24.30 0.45
CA LEU A 141 5.07 23.30 1.22
C LEU A 141 6.07 22.52 0.35
N GLY A 142 5.70 22.24 -0.90
CA GLY A 142 6.59 21.62 -1.88
C GLY A 142 7.85 22.43 -2.14
N GLY A 143 7.75 23.76 -2.22
CA GLY A 143 8.92 24.66 -2.36
C GLY A 143 9.87 24.55 -1.17
N PHE A 144 9.35 24.56 0.04
CA PHE A 144 10.12 24.42 1.28
C PHE A 144 10.78 23.03 1.38
N MET A 145 10.06 21.98 1.09
CA MET A 145 10.58 20.59 1.12
C MET A 145 11.69 20.38 0.08
N ARG A 146 11.56 20.90 -1.14
CA ARG A 146 12.63 20.86 -2.16
C ARG A 146 13.85 21.64 -1.72
N PHE A 147 13.68 22.76 -1.02
CA PHE A 147 14.79 23.53 -0.45
C PHE A 147 15.56 22.73 0.62
N LEU A 148 14.84 22.09 1.57
CA LEU A 148 15.46 21.25 2.60
C LEU A 148 16.20 20.05 2.00
N LYS A 149 15.62 19.38 1.02
CA LYS A 149 16.25 18.24 0.34
C LYS A 149 17.57 18.64 -0.34
N ARG A 150 17.59 19.79 -1.00
CA ARG A 150 18.84 20.32 -1.61
C ARG A 150 19.92 20.64 -0.59
N ARG A 151 19.55 21.11 0.61
CA ARG A 151 20.50 21.37 1.70
C ARG A 151 21.03 20.10 2.35
N ALA A 152 20.23 19.06 2.44
CA ALA A 152 20.60 17.79 3.04
C ALA A 152 21.47 16.91 2.11
N ALA A 153 21.47 17.19 0.81
CA ALA A 153 22.26 16.46 -0.20
C ALA A 153 23.70 16.96 -0.37
N GLN A 154 24.14 17.92 0.46
CA GLN A 154 25.54 18.40 0.57
C GLN A 154 26.22 17.77 1.78
#